data_6e229fce97adfd8fbb32f4cc284d3b99
#
_entry.id   6e229fce97adfd8fbb32f4cc284d3b99
#
_cell.length_a   1.000
_cell.length_b   1.000
_cell.length_c   1.000
_cell.angle_alpha   90.00
_cell.angle_beta   90.00
_cell.angle_gamma   90.00
#
_symmetry.space_group_name_H-M   'P 1'
#
loop_
_entity.id
_entity.type
_entity.pdbx_description
1 polymer ?
#
loop_
_entity_poly.entity_id
_entity_poly.type
_entity_poly.pdbx_seq_one_letter_code
_entity_poly.pdbx_strand_id
1 'polypeptide(L)'
;MPLSDSELRSLEAGSRHKTVSVGNSLYISVYPKQKGGGKYFFGRMRHPPGGGGKQVDVRIGPYGRGIGKWSLKAAREEWERIRTWSRETGQDPRELRKEEKQKVQERGSGPTFSQLVDAYLAWGAVKQPKPMKPRTIRDYRNKLVNQMMPELGADTPVSHLSWDAVGRDGRTGREVCLAAKQKITVRGKGSQSDKCFGILKSCFDHAISHGWMERNQNPAIADATTRSAPPAKSNPSLEWDQLPQFFEDLESNDANAALVVCLAVKVLVMTFLRVGSLTPARWEEINWKKNLWTIPADRMKTGKTHQVPLTEPLKDVLNRLHELNGVNDHVFFSPRGREYEHVHKDSLNAHIKKMGYKGLTTAHGFRHLALTAGQEVLKVDHEIIQRQMAHSFGDKIRGYYDKSQMLTERKDFMISWCDALVEQGLIT
;
A
#
# COMPACT_ATOMS: atom_id res chain seq x y z
N MET A 1 -1.71 -26.93 -32.54
CA MET A 1 -1.49 -25.64 -31.82
C MET A 1 -1.41 -25.92 -30.32
N PRO A 2 -0.58 -25.21 -29.53
CA PRO A 2 -0.59 -25.36 -28.08
C PRO A 2 -1.92 -24.87 -27.52
N LEU A 3 -2.50 -25.64 -26.60
CA LEU A 3 -3.79 -25.31 -25.97
C LEU A 3 -3.76 -23.96 -25.24
N SER A 4 -4.84 -23.22 -25.33
CA SER A 4 -5.09 -21.97 -24.60
C SER A 4 -5.60 -22.25 -23.17
N ASP A 5 -5.56 -21.25 -22.29
CA ASP A 5 -6.07 -21.37 -20.92
C ASP A 5 -7.60 -21.60 -20.90
N SER A 6 -8.33 -21.09 -21.88
CA SER A 6 -9.79 -21.33 -22.04
C SER A 6 -10.11 -22.78 -22.37
N GLU A 7 -9.35 -23.37 -23.30
CA GLU A 7 -9.51 -24.77 -23.65
C GLU A 7 -9.13 -25.71 -22.50
N LEU A 8 -8.10 -25.33 -21.69
CA LEU A 8 -7.74 -26.10 -20.49
C LEU A 8 -8.86 -26.08 -19.44
N ARG A 9 -9.62 -25.00 -19.33
CA ARG A 9 -10.76 -24.93 -18.38
C ARG A 9 -11.88 -25.88 -18.77
N SER A 10 -12.17 -25.98 -20.05
CA SER A 10 -13.26 -26.81 -20.58
C SER A 10 -12.92 -28.31 -20.66
N LEU A 11 -11.63 -28.70 -20.52
CA LEU A 11 -11.24 -30.09 -20.55
C LEU A 11 -11.93 -30.91 -19.46
N GLU A 12 -12.62 -31.95 -19.84
CA GLU A 12 -13.17 -32.95 -18.92
C GLU A 12 -12.64 -34.34 -19.25
N ALA A 13 -12.54 -35.17 -18.23
CA ALA A 13 -12.23 -36.58 -18.37
C ALA A 13 -13.53 -37.39 -18.32
N GLY A 14 -13.66 -38.38 -19.21
CA GLY A 14 -14.72 -39.36 -19.13
C GLY A 14 -14.56 -40.33 -17.94
N SER A 15 -14.76 -41.63 -18.16
CA SER A 15 -14.59 -42.68 -17.13
C SER A 15 -13.12 -42.95 -16.76
N ARG A 16 -12.18 -42.56 -17.61
CA ARG A 16 -10.72 -42.74 -17.39
C ARG A 16 -10.01 -41.39 -17.41
N HIS A 17 -8.86 -41.32 -16.71
CA HIS A 17 -8.06 -40.08 -16.77
C HIS A 17 -7.55 -39.84 -18.20
N LYS A 18 -7.47 -38.58 -18.59
CA LYS A 18 -7.00 -38.14 -19.90
C LYS A 18 -5.75 -37.29 -19.74
N THR A 19 -4.72 -37.60 -20.54
CA THR A 19 -3.51 -36.79 -20.62
C THR A 19 -3.50 -36.04 -21.95
N VAL A 20 -3.28 -34.71 -21.87
CA VAL A 20 -3.27 -33.82 -23.03
C VAL A 20 -1.96 -33.04 -23.06
N SER A 21 -1.32 -32.94 -24.24
CA SER A 21 -0.14 -32.09 -24.41
C SER A 21 -0.52 -30.62 -24.46
N VAL A 22 0.22 -29.78 -23.76
CA VAL A 22 0.08 -28.33 -23.79
C VAL A 22 1.28 -27.61 -24.44
N GLY A 23 2.12 -28.39 -25.13
CA GLY A 23 3.30 -27.93 -25.85
C GLY A 23 4.60 -28.09 -25.06
N ASN A 24 5.74 -28.13 -25.76
CA ASN A 24 7.09 -28.18 -25.18
C ASN A 24 7.31 -29.36 -24.17
N SER A 25 6.73 -30.53 -24.44
CA SER A 25 6.77 -31.67 -23.52
C SER A 25 6.15 -31.39 -22.13
N LEU A 26 5.31 -30.40 -22.02
CA LEU A 26 4.42 -30.15 -20.88
C LEU A 26 3.07 -30.79 -21.16
N TYR A 27 2.52 -31.45 -20.18
CA TYR A 27 1.24 -32.17 -20.24
C TYR A 27 0.34 -31.80 -19.08
N ILE A 28 -0.95 -32.01 -19.28
CA ILE A 28 -1.96 -31.91 -18.23
C ILE A 28 -2.71 -33.24 -18.12
N SER A 29 -2.78 -33.81 -16.92
CA SER A 29 -3.62 -34.94 -16.58
C SER A 29 -4.94 -34.44 -16.04
N VAL A 30 -6.05 -34.89 -16.61
CA VAL A 30 -7.41 -34.58 -16.17
C VAL A 30 -8.03 -35.85 -15.60
N TYR A 31 -8.42 -35.80 -14.34
CA TYR A 31 -9.02 -36.93 -13.62
C TYR A 31 -10.54 -36.88 -13.66
N PRO A 32 -11.23 -38.05 -13.73
CA PRO A 32 -12.69 -38.11 -13.66
C PRO A 32 -13.25 -37.52 -12.36
N LYS A 33 -14.44 -36.92 -12.41
CA LYS A 33 -15.14 -36.38 -11.23
C LYS A 33 -15.30 -37.41 -10.11
N GLN A 34 -15.56 -38.67 -10.46
CA GLN A 34 -15.65 -39.81 -9.51
C GLN A 34 -14.34 -40.13 -8.76
N LYS A 35 -13.20 -39.63 -9.24
CA LYS A 35 -11.86 -39.77 -8.64
C LYS A 35 -11.30 -38.43 -8.18
N GLY A 36 -12.14 -37.49 -7.75
CA GLY A 36 -11.75 -36.18 -7.23
C GLY A 36 -11.59 -35.06 -8.26
N GLY A 37 -11.77 -35.32 -9.58
CA GLY A 37 -11.98 -34.30 -10.62
C GLY A 37 -10.84 -33.30 -10.83
N GLY A 38 -9.60 -33.57 -10.47
CA GLY A 38 -8.50 -32.64 -10.55
C GLY A 38 -7.80 -32.60 -11.92
N LYS A 39 -7.16 -31.46 -12.21
CA LYS A 39 -6.27 -31.29 -13.38
C LYS A 39 -4.87 -30.97 -12.86
N TYR A 40 -3.83 -31.66 -13.38
CA TYR A 40 -2.47 -31.53 -12.88
C TYR A 40 -1.47 -31.41 -14.02
N PHE A 41 -0.60 -30.41 -13.96
CA PHE A 41 0.52 -30.29 -14.88
C PHE A 41 1.65 -31.22 -14.50
N PHE A 42 2.28 -31.83 -15.52
CA PHE A 42 3.55 -32.51 -15.42
C PHE A 42 4.36 -32.29 -16.69
N GLY A 43 5.68 -32.26 -16.54
CA GLY A 43 6.59 -32.23 -17.65
C GLY A 43 7.12 -33.63 -17.96
N ARG A 44 7.47 -33.93 -19.21
CA ARG A 44 7.97 -35.21 -19.68
C ARG A 44 9.23 -35.02 -20.49
N MET A 45 10.29 -35.71 -20.12
CA MET A 45 11.53 -35.75 -20.89
C MET A 45 12.24 -37.09 -20.79
N ARG A 46 13.26 -37.32 -21.62
CA ARG A 46 14.15 -38.48 -21.47
C ARG A 46 15.37 -38.13 -20.63
N HIS A 47 15.72 -39.00 -19.71
CA HIS A 47 16.88 -38.83 -18.88
C HIS A 47 17.63 -40.19 -18.75
N PRO A 48 18.98 -40.25 -18.90
CA PRO A 48 19.85 -39.19 -19.42
C PRO A 48 19.48 -38.76 -20.86
N PRO A 49 19.86 -37.53 -21.29
CA PRO A 49 19.62 -37.08 -22.66
C PRO A 49 20.37 -37.98 -23.65
N GLY A 50 19.71 -38.33 -24.77
CA GLY A 50 20.27 -39.22 -25.81
C GLY A 50 19.47 -40.50 -26.01
N GLY A 51 19.92 -41.37 -26.94
CA GLY A 51 19.17 -42.52 -27.44
C GLY A 51 18.86 -43.64 -26.43
N GLY A 52 19.57 -43.70 -25.29
CA GLY A 52 19.36 -44.70 -24.24
C GLY A 52 18.54 -44.24 -23.03
N GLY A 53 18.12 -42.97 -23.00
CA GLY A 53 17.43 -42.42 -21.83
C GLY A 53 16.00 -42.95 -21.65
N LYS A 54 15.61 -43.20 -20.39
CA LYS A 54 14.23 -43.55 -20.01
C LYS A 54 13.34 -42.32 -19.93
N GLN A 55 12.05 -42.49 -20.26
CA GLN A 55 11.05 -41.43 -20.10
C GLN A 55 10.81 -41.15 -18.61
N VAL A 56 10.88 -39.87 -18.25
CA VAL A 56 10.71 -39.37 -16.88
C VAL A 56 9.61 -38.34 -16.89
N ASP A 57 8.66 -38.49 -15.96
CA ASP A 57 7.58 -37.54 -15.73
C ASP A 57 7.85 -36.75 -14.43
N VAL A 58 7.81 -35.44 -14.52
CA VAL A 58 8.06 -34.56 -13.39
C VAL A 58 6.77 -33.79 -13.07
N ARG A 59 6.18 -34.03 -11.91
CA ARG A 59 4.95 -33.35 -11.47
C ARG A 59 5.24 -31.89 -11.18
N ILE A 60 4.47 -30.99 -11.77
CA ILE A 60 4.54 -29.53 -11.53
C ILE A 60 3.51 -29.14 -10.46
N GLY A 61 2.23 -29.43 -10.69
CA GLY A 61 1.19 -29.18 -9.70
C GLY A 61 -0.21 -29.03 -10.29
N PRO A 62 -1.22 -28.76 -9.44
CA PRO A 62 -2.63 -28.65 -9.86
C PRO A 62 -2.85 -27.40 -10.72
N TYR A 63 -3.66 -27.54 -11.79
CA TYR A 63 -4.07 -26.45 -12.64
C TYR A 63 -5.16 -25.61 -11.99
N GLY A 64 -5.08 -24.29 -12.15
CA GLY A 64 -6.15 -23.37 -11.79
C GLY A 64 -5.67 -21.96 -11.49
N ARG A 65 -6.60 -21.14 -11.06
CA ARG A 65 -6.33 -19.81 -10.49
C ARG A 65 -6.38 -19.90 -8.97
N GLY A 66 -5.48 -19.22 -8.33
CA GLY A 66 -5.35 -19.22 -6.87
C GLY A 66 -4.11 -19.98 -6.40
N ILE A 67 -3.98 -20.07 -5.10
CA ILE A 67 -2.76 -20.51 -4.43
C ILE A 67 -2.64 -22.02 -4.49
N GLY A 68 -1.40 -22.49 -4.55
CA GLY A 68 -1.11 -23.91 -4.76
C GLY A 68 -1.47 -24.43 -6.14
N LYS A 69 -2.09 -23.59 -7.00
CA LYS A 69 -2.46 -23.94 -8.38
C LYS A 69 -1.58 -23.20 -9.37
N TRP A 70 -1.37 -23.82 -10.51
CA TRP A 70 -0.54 -23.31 -11.57
C TRP A 70 -1.38 -22.81 -12.74
N SER A 71 -1.17 -21.56 -13.16
CA SER A 71 -1.64 -21.11 -14.46
C SER A 71 -0.84 -21.78 -15.56
N LEU A 72 -1.37 -21.82 -16.78
CA LEU A 72 -0.64 -22.38 -17.93
C LEU A 72 0.71 -21.67 -18.13
N LYS A 73 0.75 -20.35 -17.99
CA LYS A 73 2.00 -19.56 -18.12
C LYS A 73 3.03 -19.97 -17.07
N ALA A 74 2.64 -19.98 -15.80
CA ALA A 74 3.55 -20.36 -14.70
C ALA A 74 4.03 -21.81 -14.81
N ALA A 75 3.18 -22.74 -15.26
CA ALA A 75 3.55 -24.13 -15.48
C ALA A 75 4.57 -24.29 -16.63
N ARG A 76 4.46 -23.49 -17.69
CA ARG A 76 5.43 -23.47 -18.79
C ARG A 76 6.79 -22.92 -18.34
N GLU A 77 6.80 -21.83 -17.60
CA GLU A 77 8.02 -21.22 -17.05
C GLU A 77 8.74 -22.18 -16.08
N GLU A 78 7.98 -22.84 -15.21
CA GLU A 78 8.53 -23.81 -14.26
C GLU A 78 9.07 -25.05 -14.97
N TRP A 79 8.36 -25.57 -15.98
CA TRP A 79 8.85 -26.70 -16.75
C TRP A 79 10.14 -26.37 -17.51
N GLU A 80 10.23 -25.19 -18.10
CA GLU A 80 11.45 -24.76 -18.78
C GLU A 80 12.62 -24.61 -17.80
N ARG A 81 12.40 -24.08 -16.61
CA ARG A 81 13.39 -24.03 -15.53
C ARG A 81 13.94 -25.43 -15.17
N ILE A 82 13.05 -26.41 -14.98
CA ILE A 82 13.42 -27.79 -14.65
C ILE A 82 14.21 -28.39 -15.78
N ARG A 83 13.82 -28.22 -17.03
CA ARG A 83 14.51 -28.73 -18.22
C ARG A 83 15.92 -28.15 -18.37
N THR A 84 16.01 -26.81 -18.20
CA THR A 84 17.30 -26.11 -18.28
C THR A 84 18.25 -26.61 -17.21
N TRP A 85 17.80 -26.67 -15.96
CA TRP A 85 18.60 -27.20 -14.87
C TRP A 85 19.08 -28.64 -15.13
N SER A 86 18.20 -29.54 -15.57
CA SER A 86 18.57 -30.93 -15.88
C SER A 86 19.57 -31.03 -17.03
N ARG A 87 19.48 -30.15 -18.04
CA ARG A 87 20.45 -30.09 -19.15
C ARG A 87 21.81 -29.57 -18.70
N GLU A 88 21.83 -28.53 -17.87
CA GLU A 88 23.06 -27.91 -17.39
C GLU A 88 23.80 -28.79 -16.37
N THR A 89 23.06 -29.47 -15.49
CA THR A 89 23.66 -30.30 -14.43
C THR A 89 23.85 -31.75 -14.83
N GLY A 90 23.18 -32.24 -15.89
CA GLY A 90 23.15 -33.65 -16.27
C GLY A 90 22.37 -34.53 -15.27
N GLN A 91 21.71 -33.96 -14.27
CA GLN A 91 20.97 -34.68 -13.22
C GLN A 91 19.53 -34.98 -13.61
N ASP A 92 18.92 -35.99 -12.93
CA ASP A 92 17.52 -36.35 -13.12
C ASP A 92 16.63 -35.18 -12.77
N PRO A 93 15.72 -34.73 -13.66
CA PRO A 93 14.86 -33.56 -13.42
C PRO A 93 13.96 -33.72 -12.19
N ARG A 94 13.75 -34.93 -11.67
CA ARG A 94 13.01 -35.17 -10.41
C ARG A 94 13.82 -34.83 -9.17
N GLU A 95 15.16 -34.87 -9.26
CA GLU A 95 16.03 -34.54 -8.12
C GLU A 95 15.94 -33.05 -7.74
N LEU A 96 15.81 -32.15 -8.70
CA LEU A 96 15.60 -30.73 -8.40
C LEU A 96 14.45 -30.51 -7.40
N ARG A 97 13.34 -31.23 -7.61
CA ARG A 97 12.17 -31.15 -6.71
C ARG A 97 12.42 -31.84 -5.37
N LYS A 98 13.18 -32.90 -5.37
CA LYS A 98 13.57 -33.57 -4.11
C LYS A 98 14.54 -32.71 -3.33
N GLU A 99 15.54 -32.14 -3.97
CA GLU A 99 16.49 -31.20 -3.34
C GLU A 99 15.77 -29.96 -2.78
N GLU A 100 14.83 -29.39 -3.51
CA GLU A 100 14.01 -28.25 -3.01
C GLU A 100 13.23 -28.67 -1.77
N LYS A 101 12.56 -29.83 -1.79
CA LYS A 101 11.83 -30.36 -0.62
C LYS A 101 12.77 -30.73 0.54
N GLN A 102 13.91 -31.34 0.24
CA GLN A 102 14.90 -31.71 1.23
C GLN A 102 15.55 -30.47 1.86
N LYS A 103 15.91 -29.47 1.05
CA LYS A 103 16.37 -28.16 1.53
C LYS A 103 15.32 -27.44 2.40
N VAL A 104 14.03 -27.63 2.17
CA VAL A 104 12.94 -27.13 3.04
C VAL A 104 12.79 -27.99 4.30
N GLN A 105 12.97 -29.32 4.21
CA GLN A 105 12.90 -30.23 5.36
C GLN A 105 14.16 -30.19 6.24
N GLU A 106 15.36 -30.11 5.65
CA GLU A 106 16.62 -29.88 6.36
C GLU A 106 16.68 -28.48 7.01
N ARG A 107 15.93 -27.53 6.49
CA ARG A 107 15.59 -26.25 7.11
C ARG A 107 14.48 -26.33 8.16
N GLY A 108 14.21 -27.47 8.76
CA GLY A 108 13.44 -27.58 10.02
C GLY A 108 14.07 -26.78 11.17
N SER A 109 15.29 -26.28 10.97
CA SER A 109 15.99 -25.20 11.67
C SER A 109 16.00 -23.88 10.88
N GLY A 110 15.13 -23.68 9.90
CA GLY A 110 15.00 -22.44 9.13
C GLY A 110 14.60 -21.23 9.99
N PRO A 111 14.67 -20.00 9.44
CA PRO A 111 14.35 -18.81 10.19
C PRO A 111 12.93 -18.88 10.75
N THR A 112 12.77 -18.37 11.96
CA THR A 112 11.46 -18.23 12.60
C THR A 112 10.67 -17.06 11.99
N PHE A 113 9.39 -16.99 12.27
CA PHE A 113 8.56 -15.87 11.80
C PHE A 113 9.06 -14.51 12.33
N SER A 114 9.55 -14.45 13.57
CA SER A 114 10.19 -13.24 14.12
C SER A 114 11.41 -12.82 13.31
N GLN A 115 12.30 -13.76 12.99
CA GLN A 115 13.49 -13.50 12.17
C GLN A 115 13.12 -13.08 10.74
N LEU A 116 12.07 -13.66 10.15
CA LEU A 116 11.56 -13.22 8.85
C LEU A 116 11.07 -11.78 8.90
N VAL A 117 10.31 -11.39 9.94
CA VAL A 117 9.84 -10.01 10.11
C VAL A 117 11.01 -9.03 10.18
N ASP A 118 12.04 -9.35 10.98
CA ASP A 118 13.21 -8.50 11.11
C ASP A 118 14.00 -8.37 9.80
N ALA A 119 14.22 -9.47 9.10
CA ALA A 119 14.89 -9.49 7.80
C ALA A 119 14.12 -8.69 6.74
N TYR A 120 12.80 -8.87 6.68
CA TYR A 120 11.93 -8.13 5.75
C TYR A 120 11.98 -6.62 6.00
N LEU A 121 11.95 -6.19 7.25
CA LEU A 121 12.00 -4.77 7.61
C LEU A 121 13.39 -4.18 7.37
N ALA A 122 14.46 -4.91 7.66
CA ALA A 122 15.84 -4.52 7.35
C ALA A 122 16.04 -4.37 5.83
N TRP A 123 15.60 -5.34 5.03
CA TRP A 123 15.58 -5.21 3.58
C TRP A 123 14.77 -4.01 3.12
N GLY A 124 13.60 -3.79 3.71
CA GLY A 124 12.73 -2.66 3.40
C GLY A 124 13.40 -1.30 3.60
N ALA A 125 14.30 -1.18 4.59
CA ALA A 125 15.04 0.05 4.89
C ALA A 125 16.06 0.43 3.80
N VAL A 126 16.59 -0.56 3.06
CA VAL A 126 17.69 -0.34 2.09
C VAL A 126 17.30 -0.68 0.64
N LYS A 127 16.13 -1.23 0.40
CA LYS A 127 15.69 -1.67 -0.93
C LYS A 127 15.69 -0.55 -1.96
N GLN A 128 16.10 -0.87 -3.18
CA GLN A 128 16.07 0.06 -4.30
C GLN A 128 14.83 -0.22 -5.20
N PRO A 129 14.37 0.78 -5.98
CA PRO A 129 14.83 2.18 -6.05
C PRO A 129 14.27 3.08 -4.92
N LYS A 130 13.39 2.57 -4.07
CA LYS A 130 12.73 3.39 -3.03
C LYS A 130 12.71 2.65 -1.69
N PRO A 131 13.59 3.00 -0.76
CA PRO A 131 13.56 2.46 0.59
C PRO A 131 12.29 2.87 1.35
N MET A 132 11.90 2.06 2.32
CA MET A 132 10.78 2.39 3.21
C MET A 132 11.20 3.52 4.16
N LYS A 133 10.32 4.51 4.32
CA LYS A 133 10.53 5.56 5.35
C LYS A 133 10.50 4.93 6.75
N PRO A 134 11.26 5.47 7.74
CA PRO A 134 11.31 4.95 9.11
C PRO A 134 9.92 4.78 9.75
N ARG A 135 8.99 5.71 9.48
CA ARG A 135 7.60 5.62 9.94
C ARG A 135 6.87 4.40 9.35
N THR A 136 7.11 4.07 8.07
CA THR A 136 6.51 2.91 7.41
C THR A 136 7.02 1.61 8.04
N ILE A 137 8.33 1.55 8.34
CA ILE A 137 8.95 0.40 9.02
C ILE A 137 8.33 0.20 10.39
N ARG A 138 8.17 1.26 11.19
CA ARG A 138 7.50 1.18 12.51
C ARG A 138 6.05 0.72 12.40
N ASP A 139 5.29 1.23 11.43
CA ASP A 139 3.90 0.84 11.19
C ASP A 139 3.79 -0.64 10.77
N TYR A 140 4.69 -1.11 9.89
CA TYR A 140 4.75 -2.50 9.45
C TYR A 140 5.15 -3.43 10.59
N ARG A 141 6.17 -3.05 11.38
CA ARG A 141 6.56 -3.79 12.58
C ARG A 141 5.39 -3.94 13.55
N ASN A 142 4.71 -2.85 13.85
CA ASN A 142 3.55 -2.87 14.74
C ASN A 142 2.45 -3.82 14.22
N LYS A 143 2.15 -3.78 12.92
CA LYS A 143 1.14 -4.66 12.31
C LYS A 143 1.56 -6.13 12.31
N LEU A 144 2.79 -6.43 11.98
CA LEU A 144 3.29 -7.80 11.95
C LEU A 144 3.44 -8.36 13.37
N VAL A 145 4.07 -7.62 14.29
CA VAL A 145 4.37 -8.10 15.65
C VAL A 145 3.12 -8.11 16.53
N ASN A 146 2.35 -7.01 16.55
CA ASN A 146 1.24 -6.90 17.53
C ASN A 146 -0.08 -7.45 17.00
N GLN A 147 -0.25 -7.61 15.67
CA GLN A 147 -1.51 -8.06 15.11
C GLN A 147 -1.45 -9.48 14.51
N MET A 148 -0.33 -9.85 13.89
CA MET A 148 -0.19 -11.14 13.20
C MET A 148 0.57 -12.18 14.02
N MET A 149 1.69 -11.81 14.63
CA MET A 149 2.57 -12.71 15.37
C MET A 149 1.89 -13.46 16.53
N PRO A 150 0.92 -12.88 17.27
CA PRO A 150 0.24 -13.63 18.34
C PRO A 150 -0.50 -14.89 17.88
N GLU A 151 -0.87 -14.96 16.60
CA GLU A 151 -1.52 -16.17 16.05
C GLU A 151 -0.51 -17.06 15.30
N LEU A 152 0.44 -16.45 14.58
CA LEU A 152 1.43 -17.21 13.81
C LEU A 152 2.52 -17.83 14.67
N GLY A 153 2.78 -17.27 15.86
CA GLY A 153 3.88 -17.66 16.75
C GLY A 153 5.21 -17.06 16.33
N ALA A 154 5.90 -16.36 17.25
CA ALA A 154 7.20 -15.73 17.00
C ALA A 154 8.27 -16.76 16.56
N ASP A 155 8.30 -17.89 17.24
CA ASP A 155 9.29 -18.96 17.07
C ASP A 155 8.89 -20.02 16.06
N THR A 156 7.73 -19.84 15.39
CA THR A 156 7.27 -20.77 14.36
C THR A 156 8.20 -20.71 13.15
N PRO A 157 8.78 -21.84 12.72
CA PRO A 157 9.57 -21.90 11.50
C PRO A 157 8.74 -21.42 10.29
N VAL A 158 9.33 -20.60 9.44
CA VAL A 158 8.65 -20.05 8.25
C VAL A 158 8.12 -21.14 7.33
N SER A 159 8.85 -22.26 7.21
CA SER A 159 8.42 -23.44 6.44
C SER A 159 7.11 -24.06 6.96
N HIS A 160 6.85 -24.00 8.27
CA HIS A 160 5.62 -24.51 8.88
C HIS A 160 4.42 -23.56 8.67
N LEU A 161 4.64 -22.35 8.23
CA LEU A 161 3.62 -21.40 7.83
C LEU A 161 3.33 -21.43 6.32
N SER A 162 3.89 -22.37 5.57
CA SER A 162 3.58 -22.56 4.16
C SER A 162 2.10 -22.88 3.96
N TRP A 163 1.57 -22.59 2.78
CA TRP A 163 0.13 -22.68 2.47
C TRP A 163 -0.55 -23.96 2.97
N ASP A 164 0.03 -25.10 2.68
CA ASP A 164 -0.47 -26.44 2.97
C ASP A 164 0.32 -27.18 4.08
N ALA A 165 1.29 -26.52 4.70
CA ALA A 165 2.04 -27.08 5.82
C ALA A 165 1.10 -27.17 7.05
N VAL A 166 0.91 -28.38 7.55
CA VAL A 166 0.07 -28.62 8.73
C VAL A 166 0.91 -28.46 9.99
N GLY A 167 0.49 -27.54 10.85
CA GLY A 167 1.09 -27.30 12.17
C GLY A 167 0.75 -28.38 13.19
N ARG A 168 1.32 -28.26 14.40
CA ARG A 168 1.06 -29.19 15.51
C ARG A 168 -0.40 -29.18 15.97
N ASP A 169 -1.11 -28.10 15.73
CA ASP A 169 -2.52 -27.92 16.05
C ASP A 169 -3.48 -28.42 14.97
N GLY A 170 -2.95 -29.06 13.93
CA GLY A 170 -3.71 -29.60 12.80
C GLY A 170 -4.15 -28.55 11.77
N ARG A 171 -3.84 -27.26 11.97
CA ARG A 171 -4.18 -26.19 11.01
C ARG A 171 -3.09 -26.03 9.97
N THR A 172 -3.48 -25.72 8.75
CA THR A 172 -2.55 -25.33 7.68
C THR A 172 -2.01 -23.92 7.93
N GLY A 173 -0.85 -23.57 7.35
CA GLY A 173 -0.32 -22.21 7.41
C GLY A 173 -1.31 -21.18 6.87
N ARG A 174 -2.10 -21.55 5.86
CA ARG A 174 -3.21 -20.72 5.35
C ARG A 174 -4.27 -20.46 6.40
N GLU A 175 -4.73 -21.48 7.09
CA GLU A 175 -5.76 -21.35 8.12
C GLU A 175 -5.28 -20.50 9.31
N VAL A 176 -4.03 -20.64 9.70
CA VAL A 176 -3.41 -19.80 10.75
C VAL A 176 -3.37 -18.33 10.32
N CYS A 177 -2.96 -18.03 9.08
CA CYS A 177 -2.93 -16.66 8.56
C CYS A 177 -4.32 -16.06 8.46
N LEU A 178 -5.33 -16.84 8.05
CA LEU A 178 -6.73 -16.38 7.99
C LEU A 178 -7.29 -16.16 9.40
N ALA A 179 -6.96 -17.00 10.37
CA ALA A 179 -7.37 -16.83 11.78
C ALA A 179 -6.78 -15.52 12.35
N ALA A 180 -5.50 -15.22 12.09
CA ALA A 180 -4.90 -13.95 12.48
C ALA A 180 -5.64 -12.75 11.87
N LYS A 181 -5.95 -12.83 10.58
CA LYS A 181 -6.75 -11.82 9.87
C LYS A 181 -8.13 -11.64 10.50
N GLN A 182 -8.82 -12.75 10.75
CA GLN A 182 -10.19 -12.76 11.30
C GLN A 182 -10.26 -12.12 12.70
N LYS A 183 -9.26 -12.35 13.57
CA LYS A 183 -9.17 -11.70 14.88
C LYS A 183 -9.18 -10.16 14.81
N ILE A 184 -8.62 -9.58 13.73
CA ILE A 184 -8.66 -8.13 13.50
C ILE A 184 -10.03 -7.72 12.95
N THR A 185 -10.59 -8.52 12.05
CA THR A 185 -11.86 -8.24 11.38
C THR A 185 -13.03 -8.18 12.37
N VAL A 186 -13.12 -9.14 13.30
CA VAL A 186 -14.20 -9.19 14.31
C VAL A 186 -14.18 -8.03 15.30
N ARG A 187 -13.07 -7.30 15.39
CA ARG A 187 -12.97 -6.04 16.14
C ARG A 187 -13.53 -4.83 15.38
N GLY A 188 -14.22 -5.05 14.26
CA GLY A 188 -14.72 -3.99 13.39
C GLY A 188 -13.66 -3.26 12.55
N LYS A 189 -12.43 -3.81 12.45
CA LYS A 189 -11.28 -3.16 11.79
C LYS A 189 -10.93 -3.81 10.44
N GLY A 190 -11.95 -4.03 9.58
CA GLY A 190 -11.77 -4.72 8.30
C GLY A 190 -10.69 -4.12 7.41
N SER A 191 -10.64 -2.79 7.24
CA SER A 191 -9.59 -2.13 6.45
C SER A 191 -8.18 -2.32 7.04
N GLN A 192 -8.05 -2.35 8.36
CA GLN A 192 -6.78 -2.65 9.02
C GLN A 192 -6.40 -4.12 8.83
N SER A 193 -7.37 -5.02 8.92
CA SER A 193 -7.22 -6.45 8.68
C SER A 193 -6.63 -6.71 7.29
N ASP A 194 -7.21 -6.12 6.24
CA ASP A 194 -6.73 -6.27 4.86
C ASP A 194 -5.32 -5.68 4.68
N LYS A 195 -5.02 -4.53 5.31
CA LYS A 195 -3.66 -3.96 5.29
C LYS A 195 -2.64 -4.86 5.98
N CYS A 196 -2.95 -5.40 7.15
CA CYS A 196 -2.07 -6.35 7.85
C CYS A 196 -1.80 -7.58 7.00
N PHE A 197 -2.84 -8.12 6.37
CA PHE A 197 -2.73 -9.30 5.51
C PHE A 197 -1.90 -9.02 4.25
N GLY A 198 -2.05 -7.84 3.63
CA GLY A 198 -1.22 -7.43 2.50
C GLY A 198 0.27 -7.25 2.86
N ILE A 199 0.56 -6.74 4.07
CA ILE A 199 1.93 -6.62 4.58
C ILE A 199 2.50 -8.02 4.86
N LEU A 200 1.70 -8.90 5.48
CA LEU A 200 2.08 -10.30 5.74
C LEU A 200 2.38 -11.04 4.43
N LYS A 201 1.56 -10.83 3.37
CA LYS A 201 1.85 -11.35 2.03
C LYS A 201 3.23 -10.94 1.55
N SER A 202 3.54 -9.63 1.62
CA SER A 202 4.84 -9.12 1.18
C SER A 202 6.00 -9.65 2.01
N CYS A 203 5.78 -9.92 3.29
CA CYS A 203 6.75 -10.55 4.18
C CYS A 203 7.04 -12.00 3.75
N PHE A 204 6.02 -12.79 3.41
CA PHE A 204 6.21 -14.14 2.88
C PHE A 204 6.77 -14.16 1.45
N ASP A 205 6.45 -13.17 0.61
CA ASP A 205 7.10 -13.02 -0.71
C ASP A 205 8.63 -12.82 -0.55
N HIS A 206 9.04 -12.09 0.50
CA HIS A 206 10.45 -11.95 0.86
C HIS A 206 11.05 -13.28 1.31
N ALA A 207 10.35 -14.09 2.10
CA ALA A 207 10.79 -15.43 2.47
C ALA A 207 10.99 -16.33 1.25
N ILE A 208 10.08 -16.27 0.28
CA ILE A 208 10.18 -17.02 -0.98
C ILE A 208 11.41 -16.58 -1.78
N SER A 209 11.66 -15.27 -1.87
CA SER A 209 12.82 -14.75 -2.61
C SER A 209 14.17 -15.15 -2.00
N HIS A 210 14.20 -15.47 -0.70
CA HIS A 210 15.36 -15.97 0.02
C HIS A 210 15.41 -17.50 0.15
N GLY A 211 14.46 -18.21 -0.49
CA GLY A 211 14.36 -19.65 -0.42
C GLY A 211 14.02 -20.21 0.96
N TRP A 212 13.42 -19.41 1.84
CA TRP A 212 12.94 -19.85 3.15
C TRP A 212 11.55 -20.47 3.09
N MET A 213 10.87 -20.29 1.97
CA MET A 213 9.57 -20.87 1.65
C MET A 213 9.55 -21.23 0.17
N GLU A 214 8.86 -22.32 -0.20
CA GLU A 214 8.70 -22.72 -1.59
C GLU A 214 7.86 -21.71 -2.40
N ARG A 215 8.12 -21.66 -3.71
CA ARG A 215 7.28 -20.88 -4.63
C ARG A 215 5.83 -21.37 -4.57
N ASN A 216 4.89 -20.45 -4.72
CA ASN A 216 3.45 -20.69 -4.65
C ASN A 216 2.93 -21.19 -3.29
N GLN A 217 3.74 -21.11 -2.23
CA GLN A 217 3.35 -21.53 -0.88
C GLN A 217 3.06 -20.34 0.06
N ASN A 218 2.94 -19.12 -0.48
CA ASN A 218 2.61 -17.95 0.34
C ASN A 218 1.20 -18.08 0.94
N PRO A 219 1.05 -18.18 2.28
CA PRO A 219 -0.23 -18.41 2.92
C PRO A 219 -1.11 -17.15 3.01
N ALA A 220 -0.52 -15.97 2.77
CA ALA A 220 -1.19 -14.68 2.96
C ALA A 220 -1.68 -14.04 1.64
N ILE A 221 -1.79 -14.81 0.55
CA ILE A 221 -2.35 -14.24 -0.69
C ILE A 221 -3.83 -13.93 -0.52
N ALA A 222 -4.22 -12.70 -0.85
CA ALA A 222 -5.60 -12.27 -0.81
C ALA A 222 -6.33 -12.58 -2.14
N ASP A 223 -7.59 -12.95 -2.01
CA ASP A 223 -8.56 -13.08 -3.10
C ASP A 223 -9.85 -12.33 -2.74
N ALA A 224 -10.84 -12.38 -3.62
CA ALA A 224 -12.11 -11.69 -3.40
C ALA A 224 -12.82 -12.13 -2.11
N THR A 225 -12.65 -13.40 -1.71
CA THR A 225 -13.32 -13.97 -0.53
C THR A 225 -12.65 -13.56 0.78
N THR A 226 -11.38 -13.15 0.73
CA THR A 226 -10.62 -12.74 1.91
C THR A 226 -10.76 -11.25 2.24
N ARG A 227 -11.40 -10.46 1.38
CA ARG A 227 -11.59 -9.03 1.62
C ARG A 227 -12.54 -8.79 2.79
N SER A 228 -12.08 -8.01 3.78
CA SER A 228 -12.84 -7.68 4.99
C SER A 228 -13.21 -6.19 5.08
N ALA A 229 -12.55 -5.36 4.29
CA ALA A 229 -12.85 -3.93 4.25
C ALA A 229 -14.19 -3.67 3.56
N PRO A 230 -15.06 -2.81 4.12
CA PRO A 230 -16.20 -2.29 3.39
C PRO A 230 -15.72 -1.50 2.17
N PRO A 231 -16.59 -1.22 1.20
CA PRO A 231 -16.26 -0.31 0.10
C PRO A 231 -15.66 1.00 0.65
N ALA A 232 -14.64 1.52 -0.03
CA ALA A 232 -14.03 2.77 0.37
C ALA A 232 -15.06 3.90 0.30
N LYS A 233 -15.26 4.61 1.40
CA LYS A 233 -16.01 5.87 1.42
C LYS A 233 -15.03 7.02 1.28
N SER A 234 -15.40 8.06 0.51
CA SER A 234 -14.66 9.31 0.50
C SER A 234 -14.65 9.93 1.90
N ASN A 235 -13.60 10.70 2.21
CA ASN A 235 -13.64 11.50 3.43
C ASN A 235 -14.80 12.51 3.32
N PRO A 236 -15.57 12.72 4.38
CA PRO A 236 -16.60 13.74 4.37
C PRO A 236 -15.98 15.12 4.12
N SER A 237 -16.68 15.95 3.38
CA SER A 237 -16.29 17.30 3.00
C SER A 237 -17.51 18.20 3.12
N LEU A 238 -17.29 19.45 3.52
CA LEU A 238 -18.34 20.48 3.45
C LEU A 238 -18.66 20.80 1.99
N GLU A 239 -19.88 21.23 1.76
CA GLU A 239 -20.28 21.92 0.54
C GLU A 239 -19.84 23.39 0.61
N TRP A 240 -19.81 24.08 -0.55
CA TRP A 240 -19.32 25.45 -0.63
C TRP A 240 -20.16 26.43 0.20
N ASP A 241 -21.46 26.29 0.22
CA ASP A 241 -22.44 27.13 0.95
C ASP A 241 -22.41 26.90 2.47
N GLN A 242 -21.74 25.86 2.96
CA GLN A 242 -21.55 25.59 4.38
C GLN A 242 -20.33 26.30 4.98
N LEU A 243 -19.49 26.93 4.15
CA LEU A 243 -18.28 27.59 4.60
C LEU A 243 -18.53 28.81 5.50
N PRO A 244 -19.54 29.70 5.25
CA PRO A 244 -19.79 30.82 6.12
C PRO A 244 -19.99 30.41 7.57
N GLN A 245 -20.83 29.42 7.83
CA GLN A 245 -21.06 28.92 9.18
C GLN A 245 -19.79 28.29 9.78
N PHE A 246 -19.05 27.56 8.96
CA PHE A 246 -17.78 26.97 9.43
C PHE A 246 -16.78 28.03 9.86
N PHE A 247 -16.67 29.15 9.14
CA PHE A 247 -15.74 30.22 9.49
C PHE A 247 -16.22 31.01 10.70
N GLU A 248 -17.51 31.22 10.85
CA GLU A 248 -18.11 31.82 12.06
C GLU A 248 -17.81 30.99 13.31
N ASP A 249 -18.05 29.66 13.25
CA ASP A 249 -17.74 28.71 14.33
C ASP A 249 -16.24 28.65 14.65
N LEU A 250 -15.38 28.76 13.61
CA LEU A 250 -13.94 28.78 13.77
C LEU A 250 -13.45 30.05 14.46
N GLU A 251 -14.07 31.19 14.17
CA GLU A 251 -13.71 32.49 14.74
C GLU A 251 -14.24 32.64 16.17
N SER A 252 -15.46 32.19 16.46
CA SER A 252 -16.02 32.18 17.82
C SER A 252 -15.16 31.34 18.78
N ASN A 253 -14.54 30.31 18.26
CA ASN A 253 -13.69 29.37 19.01
C ASN A 253 -14.33 28.80 20.29
N ASP A 254 -15.64 28.55 20.27
CA ASP A 254 -16.39 27.99 21.41
C ASP A 254 -15.83 26.63 21.85
N ALA A 255 -15.15 25.94 20.94
CA ALA A 255 -14.39 24.72 21.23
C ALA A 255 -13.12 24.94 22.08
N ASN A 256 -12.79 26.20 22.40
CA ASN A 256 -11.68 26.64 23.24
C ASN A 256 -10.33 25.98 22.82
N ALA A 257 -9.97 26.12 21.56
CA ALA A 257 -8.67 25.70 21.06
C ALA A 257 -7.63 26.82 21.23
N ALA A 258 -6.35 26.44 21.31
CA ALA A 258 -5.29 27.43 21.24
C ALA A 258 -5.35 28.18 19.89
N LEU A 259 -5.15 29.50 19.89
CA LEU A 259 -5.25 30.35 18.71
C LEU A 259 -4.39 29.85 17.54
N VAL A 260 -3.20 29.34 17.81
CA VAL A 260 -2.34 28.70 16.79
C VAL A 260 -3.02 27.53 16.06
N VAL A 261 -3.92 26.79 16.72
CA VAL A 261 -4.66 25.68 16.10
C VAL A 261 -5.76 26.24 15.20
N CYS A 262 -6.47 27.27 15.61
CA CYS A 262 -7.49 27.96 14.79
C CYS A 262 -6.84 28.55 13.52
N LEU A 263 -5.73 29.28 13.68
CA LEU A 263 -4.97 29.83 12.56
C LEU A 263 -4.41 28.74 11.65
N ALA A 264 -3.96 27.60 12.21
CA ALA A 264 -3.49 26.45 11.42
C ALA A 264 -4.64 25.84 10.59
N VAL A 265 -5.89 25.84 11.07
CA VAL A 265 -7.06 25.40 10.31
C VAL A 265 -7.34 26.41 9.17
N LYS A 266 -7.25 27.72 9.41
CA LYS A 266 -7.39 28.74 8.36
C LYS A 266 -6.35 28.51 7.24
N VAL A 267 -5.06 28.36 7.58
CA VAL A 267 -4.00 28.07 6.61
C VAL A 267 -4.23 26.74 5.89
N LEU A 268 -4.76 25.73 6.59
CA LEU A 268 -5.10 24.44 5.97
C LEU A 268 -6.18 24.60 4.88
N VAL A 269 -7.25 25.34 5.16
CA VAL A 269 -8.35 25.59 4.21
C VAL A 269 -7.85 26.40 3.02
N MET A 270 -7.02 27.43 3.26
CA MET A 270 -6.44 28.26 2.22
C MET A 270 -5.47 27.52 1.30
N THR A 271 -4.65 26.63 1.85
CA THR A 271 -3.59 25.97 1.09
C THR A 271 -3.90 24.53 0.70
N PHE A 272 -4.92 23.94 1.29
CA PHE A 272 -5.33 22.53 1.20
C PHE A 272 -4.13 21.55 1.22
N LEU A 273 -3.07 21.92 1.94
CA LEU A 273 -1.92 21.06 2.19
C LEU A 273 -2.33 19.82 3.01
N ARG A 274 -1.54 18.75 2.92
CA ARG A 274 -1.71 17.65 3.88
C ARG A 274 -1.27 18.10 5.25
N VAL A 275 -2.05 17.80 6.29
CA VAL A 275 -1.75 18.19 7.67
C VAL A 275 -0.31 17.84 8.08
N GLY A 276 0.16 16.64 7.69
CA GLY A 276 1.53 16.21 7.99
C GLY A 276 2.63 16.96 7.22
N SER A 277 2.29 17.75 6.19
CA SER A 277 3.21 18.69 5.53
C SER A 277 3.07 20.11 6.09
N LEU A 278 1.87 20.45 6.58
CA LEU A 278 1.54 21.76 7.13
C LEU A 278 2.13 21.98 8.53
N THR A 279 1.77 21.11 9.50
CA THR A 279 2.04 21.37 10.92
C THR A 279 3.52 21.49 11.28
N PRO A 280 4.49 20.81 10.64
CA PRO A 280 5.92 21.01 10.94
C PRO A 280 6.56 22.11 10.09
N ALA A 281 5.79 23.06 9.56
CA ALA A 281 6.30 24.19 8.78
C ALA A 281 7.28 25.05 9.58
N ARG A 282 8.33 25.52 8.93
CA ARG A 282 9.32 26.43 9.50
C ARG A 282 9.29 27.80 8.83
N TRP A 283 9.63 28.86 9.56
CA TRP A 283 9.67 30.20 9.00
C TRP A 283 10.68 30.35 7.86
N GLU A 284 11.81 29.66 7.93
CA GLU A 284 12.83 29.64 6.87
C GLU A 284 12.33 29.16 5.50
N GLU A 285 11.21 28.43 5.47
CA GLU A 285 10.58 27.94 4.24
C GLU A 285 9.78 29.02 3.52
N ILE A 286 9.46 30.13 4.22
CA ILE A 286 8.62 31.21 3.73
C ILE A 286 9.48 32.32 3.16
N ASN A 287 9.45 32.50 1.85
CA ASN A 287 10.13 33.58 1.17
C ASN A 287 9.13 34.72 0.88
N TRP A 288 9.08 35.69 1.79
CA TRP A 288 8.21 36.85 1.71
C TRP A 288 8.45 37.71 0.46
N LYS A 289 9.72 37.86 0.03
CA LYS A 289 10.09 38.66 -1.15
C LYS A 289 9.62 38.03 -2.45
N LYS A 290 9.65 36.68 -2.54
CA LYS A 290 9.20 35.93 -3.73
C LYS A 290 7.73 35.55 -3.65
N ASN A 291 7.05 35.82 -2.55
CA ASN A 291 5.68 35.37 -2.28
C ASN A 291 5.53 33.85 -2.47
N LEU A 292 6.45 33.06 -1.89
CA LEU A 292 6.48 31.62 -2.03
C LEU A 292 6.81 30.93 -0.70
N TRP A 293 6.03 29.91 -0.37
CA TRP A 293 6.35 28.96 0.68
C TRP A 293 6.88 27.66 0.04
N THR A 294 8.12 27.28 0.36
CA THR A 294 8.78 26.12 -0.23
C THR A 294 8.86 24.98 0.80
N ILE A 295 8.04 23.94 0.62
CA ILE A 295 8.00 22.77 1.49
C ILE A 295 9.04 21.77 1.02
N PRO A 296 10.00 21.34 1.87
CA PRO A 296 11.06 20.43 1.49
C PRO A 296 10.56 19.01 1.17
N ALA A 297 11.32 18.30 0.32
CA ALA A 297 10.94 17.01 -0.26
C ALA A 297 10.74 15.89 0.77
N ASP A 298 11.47 15.90 1.88
CA ASP A 298 11.39 14.89 2.95
C ASP A 298 10.04 14.91 3.67
N ARG A 299 9.39 16.08 3.79
CA ARG A 299 8.04 16.22 4.34
C ARG A 299 6.93 15.91 3.34
N MET A 300 7.26 15.89 2.06
CA MET A 300 6.26 15.57 1.03
C MET A 300 6.11 14.07 0.83
N LYS A 301 4.85 13.62 0.68
CA LYS A 301 4.56 12.20 0.40
C LYS A 301 5.16 11.75 -0.94
N THR A 302 5.24 12.68 -1.90
CA THR A 302 5.80 12.44 -3.24
C THR A 302 7.33 12.36 -3.25
N GLY A 303 8.00 12.87 -2.19
CA GLY A 303 9.46 13.01 -2.15
C GLY A 303 10.01 14.09 -3.08
N LYS A 304 9.16 15.05 -3.51
CA LYS A 304 9.54 16.21 -4.32
C LYS A 304 9.19 17.49 -3.55
N THR A 305 10.05 18.50 -3.63
CA THR A 305 9.78 19.84 -3.09
C THR A 305 8.47 20.38 -3.68
N HIS A 306 7.69 21.06 -2.85
CA HIS A 306 6.44 21.68 -3.26
C HIS A 306 6.42 23.16 -2.92
N GLN A 307 6.02 23.99 -3.87
CA GLN A 307 5.92 25.44 -3.72
C GLN A 307 4.44 25.83 -3.61
N VAL A 308 4.11 26.66 -2.61
CA VAL A 308 2.79 27.23 -2.40
C VAL A 308 2.89 28.74 -2.60
N PRO A 309 2.18 29.33 -3.58
CA PRO A 309 2.10 30.78 -3.73
C PRO A 309 1.47 31.42 -2.48
N LEU A 310 2.05 32.48 -1.99
CA LEU A 310 1.50 33.29 -0.90
C LEU A 310 0.59 34.39 -1.51
N THR A 311 -0.65 34.36 -1.10
CA THR A 311 -1.66 35.41 -1.38
C THR A 311 -1.72 36.40 -0.25
N GLU A 312 -2.29 37.59 -0.44
CA GLU A 312 -2.39 38.59 0.63
C GLU A 312 -3.15 38.03 1.85
N PRO A 313 -4.37 37.42 1.69
CA PRO A 313 -5.07 36.84 2.84
C PRO A 313 -4.24 35.79 3.58
N LEU A 314 -3.47 34.95 2.86
CA LEU A 314 -2.62 33.96 3.49
C LEU A 314 -1.45 34.60 4.27
N LYS A 315 -0.87 35.69 3.75
CA LYS A 315 0.17 36.44 4.45
C LYS A 315 -0.35 37.07 5.73
N ASP A 316 -1.59 37.58 5.74
CA ASP A 316 -2.19 38.17 6.94
C ASP A 316 -2.30 37.14 8.06
N VAL A 317 -2.79 35.93 7.75
CA VAL A 317 -2.81 34.82 8.74
C VAL A 317 -1.41 34.42 9.18
N LEU A 318 -0.43 34.39 8.28
CA LEU A 318 0.96 34.06 8.61
C LEU A 318 1.61 35.16 9.45
N ASN A 319 1.31 36.45 9.23
CA ASN A 319 1.77 37.56 10.05
C ASN A 319 1.21 37.46 11.47
N ARG A 320 -0.09 37.18 11.63
CA ARG A 320 -0.67 36.91 12.97
C ARG A 320 0.03 35.75 13.69
N LEU A 321 0.36 34.68 12.98
CA LEU A 321 1.15 33.58 13.54
C LEU A 321 2.57 34.02 13.92
N HIS A 322 3.19 34.90 13.15
CA HIS A 322 4.51 35.43 13.42
C HIS A 322 4.52 36.35 14.64
N GLU A 323 3.52 37.19 14.79
CA GLU A 323 3.33 38.04 15.99
C GLU A 323 3.16 37.20 17.26
N LEU A 324 2.43 36.06 17.16
CA LEU A 324 2.25 35.15 18.28
C LEU A 324 3.52 34.37 18.64
N ASN A 325 4.45 34.15 17.68
CA ASN A 325 5.46 33.12 17.84
C ASN A 325 6.74 33.33 17.01
N GLY A 326 7.02 34.54 16.55
CA GLY A 326 8.18 34.81 15.70
C GLY A 326 9.55 34.45 16.26
N VAL A 327 9.62 34.08 17.54
CA VAL A 327 10.86 33.64 18.22
C VAL A 327 11.11 32.12 18.09
N ASN A 328 10.15 31.36 17.62
CA ASN A 328 10.29 29.92 17.42
C ASN A 328 10.56 29.60 15.93
N ASP A 329 11.25 28.51 15.66
CA ASP A 329 11.54 28.07 14.30
C ASP A 329 10.27 27.63 13.53
N HIS A 330 9.27 27.08 14.24
CA HIS A 330 8.06 26.53 13.64
C HIS A 330 6.93 27.57 13.54
N VAL A 331 6.30 27.63 12.36
CA VAL A 331 5.13 28.48 12.10
C VAL A 331 3.98 28.12 13.04
N PHE A 332 3.72 26.83 13.21
CA PHE A 332 2.66 26.29 14.06
C PHE A 332 3.28 25.67 15.32
N PHE A 333 3.81 26.51 16.19
CA PHE A 333 4.43 26.05 17.45
C PHE A 333 3.43 25.30 18.34
N SER A 334 3.97 24.43 19.20
CA SER A 334 3.12 23.69 20.14
C SER A 334 2.78 24.57 21.37
N PRO A 335 1.49 24.77 21.67
CA PRO A 335 1.10 25.45 22.90
C PRO A 335 1.39 24.64 24.17
N ARG A 336 1.79 23.37 24.05
CA ARG A 336 2.17 22.48 25.17
C ARG A 336 3.65 22.55 25.55
N GLY A 337 4.38 23.55 25.00
CA GLY A 337 5.76 23.82 25.37
C GLY A 337 6.77 22.78 24.86
N ARG A 338 7.83 22.54 25.67
CA ARG A 338 9.05 21.82 25.27
C ARG A 338 8.85 20.35 24.84
N GLU A 339 7.70 19.74 25.13
CA GLU A 339 7.45 18.34 24.76
C GLU A 339 7.24 18.14 23.26
N TYR A 340 6.70 19.16 22.58
CA TYR A 340 6.45 19.12 21.14
C TYR A 340 6.85 20.44 20.50
N GLU A 341 7.69 20.39 19.48
CA GLU A 341 8.17 21.58 18.77
C GLU A 341 7.05 22.31 18.01
N HIS A 342 6.08 21.55 17.49
CA HIS A 342 4.98 22.07 16.67
C HIS A 342 3.65 21.40 16.99
N VAL A 343 2.54 21.97 16.55
CA VAL A 343 1.18 21.43 16.66
C VAL A 343 1.13 20.01 16.11
N HIS A 344 0.63 19.07 16.91
CA HIS A 344 0.50 17.69 16.45
C HIS A 344 -0.53 17.59 15.31
N LYS A 345 -0.22 16.75 14.30
CA LYS A 345 -1.05 16.58 13.09
C LYS A 345 -2.52 16.22 13.38
N ASP A 346 -2.82 15.57 14.50
CA ASP A 346 -4.17 15.15 14.85
C ASP A 346 -4.96 16.28 15.54
N SER A 347 -4.28 17.36 15.98
CA SER A 347 -4.91 18.48 16.69
C SER A 347 -5.94 19.25 15.83
N LEU A 348 -5.64 19.43 14.53
CA LEU A 348 -6.56 20.10 13.62
C LEU A 348 -7.87 19.32 13.46
N ASN A 349 -7.77 18.00 13.24
CA ASN A 349 -8.95 17.14 13.17
C ASN A 349 -9.71 17.06 14.51
N ALA A 350 -8.99 17.08 15.63
CA ALA A 350 -9.60 17.08 16.95
C ALA A 350 -10.39 18.37 17.19
N HIS A 351 -9.84 19.52 16.77
CA HIS A 351 -10.53 20.82 16.86
C HIS A 351 -11.78 20.87 15.96
N ILE A 352 -11.66 20.52 14.68
CA ILE A 352 -12.79 20.45 13.74
C ILE A 352 -13.93 19.58 14.32
N LYS A 353 -13.61 18.44 14.94
CA LYS A 353 -14.62 17.60 15.59
C LYS A 353 -15.27 18.23 16.81
N LYS A 354 -14.50 18.99 17.62
CA LYS A 354 -15.02 19.70 18.79
C LYS A 354 -15.93 20.87 18.41
N MET A 355 -15.68 21.51 17.28
CA MET A 355 -16.55 22.52 16.69
C MET A 355 -17.89 21.97 16.19
N GLY A 356 -18.17 20.66 16.32
CA GLY A 356 -19.42 20.06 15.87
C GLY A 356 -19.36 19.37 14.50
N TYR A 357 -18.27 19.47 13.78
CA TYR A 357 -18.13 18.96 12.40
C TYR A 357 -17.72 17.48 12.31
N LYS A 358 -17.91 16.70 13.39
CA LYS A 358 -17.67 15.27 13.38
C LYS A 358 -18.59 14.56 12.37
N GLY A 359 -18.00 13.94 11.35
CA GLY A 359 -18.75 13.23 10.30
C GLY A 359 -19.19 14.14 9.15
N LEU A 360 -19.11 15.47 9.28
CA LEU A 360 -19.42 16.46 8.24
C LEU A 360 -18.18 16.82 7.42
N THR A 361 -17.05 17.00 8.10
CA THR A 361 -15.76 17.23 7.41
C THR A 361 -14.57 16.70 8.23
N THR A 362 -13.41 16.73 7.58
CA THR A 362 -12.11 16.45 8.18
C THR A 362 -11.08 17.42 7.59
N ALA A 363 -9.91 17.52 8.22
CA ALA A 363 -8.79 18.28 7.63
C ALA A 363 -8.42 17.79 6.21
N HIS A 364 -8.70 16.53 5.86
CA HIS A 364 -8.54 16.02 4.51
C HIS A 364 -9.74 16.35 3.60
N GLY A 365 -10.93 16.55 4.17
CA GLY A 365 -12.13 16.94 3.44
C GLY A 365 -11.99 18.29 2.74
N PHE A 366 -11.26 19.24 3.31
CA PHE A 366 -10.98 20.52 2.64
C PHE A 366 -10.20 20.39 1.33
N ARG A 367 -9.50 19.31 1.12
CA ARG A 367 -8.87 19.00 -0.19
C ARG A 367 -9.91 18.54 -1.22
N HIS A 368 -10.95 17.83 -0.79
CA HIS A 368 -12.08 17.50 -1.65
C HIS A 368 -12.88 18.76 -1.99
N LEU A 369 -13.17 19.60 -0.99
CA LEU A 369 -13.80 20.90 -1.20
C LEU A 369 -13.01 21.74 -2.22
N ALA A 370 -11.70 21.91 -2.05
CA ALA A 370 -10.87 22.68 -2.97
C ALA A 370 -10.87 22.11 -4.39
N LEU A 371 -10.95 20.79 -4.54
CA LEU A 371 -11.07 20.17 -5.86
C LEU A 371 -12.43 20.45 -6.49
N THR A 372 -13.51 20.23 -5.76
CA THR A 372 -14.88 20.40 -6.27
C THR A 372 -15.18 21.88 -6.52
N ALA A 373 -15.01 22.74 -5.51
CA ALA A 373 -15.30 24.17 -5.65
C ALA A 373 -14.33 24.86 -6.61
N GLY A 374 -13.08 24.48 -6.65
CA GLY A 374 -12.12 25.00 -7.65
C GLY A 374 -12.58 24.75 -9.08
N GLN A 375 -13.16 23.59 -9.37
CA GLN A 375 -13.69 23.27 -10.69
C GLN A 375 -15.08 23.85 -10.93
N GLU A 376 -16.00 23.72 -9.98
CA GLU A 376 -17.40 24.04 -10.16
C GLU A 376 -17.71 25.53 -9.94
N VAL A 377 -17.07 26.17 -8.94
CA VAL A 377 -17.30 27.57 -8.59
C VAL A 377 -16.31 28.47 -9.33
N LEU A 378 -15.00 28.19 -9.20
CA LEU A 378 -13.96 29.04 -9.76
C LEU A 378 -13.60 28.70 -11.21
N LYS A 379 -14.14 27.63 -11.78
CA LYS A 379 -13.92 27.18 -13.17
C LYS A 379 -12.45 26.97 -13.53
N VAL A 380 -11.63 26.57 -12.55
CA VAL A 380 -10.19 26.32 -12.73
C VAL A 380 -9.97 24.91 -13.28
N ASP A 381 -8.99 24.78 -14.17
CA ASP A 381 -8.62 23.50 -14.74
C ASP A 381 -8.20 22.49 -13.67
N HIS A 382 -8.68 21.27 -13.82
CA HIS A 382 -8.41 20.16 -12.89
C HIS A 382 -6.92 19.94 -12.65
N GLU A 383 -6.09 20.06 -13.68
CA GLU A 383 -4.65 19.86 -13.58
C GLU A 383 -3.98 20.90 -12.68
N ILE A 384 -4.36 22.17 -12.77
CA ILE A 384 -3.84 23.25 -11.94
C ILE A 384 -4.12 22.95 -10.46
N ILE A 385 -5.35 22.57 -10.14
CA ILE A 385 -5.77 22.23 -8.77
C ILE A 385 -5.00 21.03 -8.25
N GLN A 386 -4.88 19.97 -9.03
CA GLN A 386 -4.15 18.76 -8.67
C GLN A 386 -2.66 19.05 -8.43
N ARG A 387 -2.03 19.89 -9.24
CA ARG A 387 -0.63 20.30 -9.04
C ARG A 387 -0.47 21.12 -7.76
N GLN A 388 -1.42 22.02 -7.47
CA GLN A 388 -1.41 22.76 -6.21
C GLN A 388 -1.59 21.83 -5.01
N MET A 389 -2.32 20.73 -5.14
CA MET A 389 -2.45 19.69 -4.11
C MET A 389 -1.20 18.80 -3.98
N ALA A 390 -0.16 18.99 -4.78
CA ALA A 390 0.98 18.07 -4.84
C ALA A 390 0.56 16.61 -5.06
N HIS A 391 -0.43 16.39 -5.93
CA HIS A 391 -0.76 15.06 -6.42
C HIS A 391 0.22 14.65 -7.52
N SER A 392 0.59 13.37 -7.56
CA SER A 392 1.32 12.82 -8.69
C SER A 392 0.35 12.60 -9.84
N PHE A 393 0.62 13.19 -10.98
CA PHE A 393 -0.16 12.96 -12.20
C PHE A 393 0.03 11.53 -12.72
N GLY A 394 -1.10 10.93 -13.12
CA GLY A 394 -1.34 9.58 -13.61
C GLY A 394 -0.25 8.86 -14.36
N ASP A 395 -0.20 8.80 -15.66
CA ASP A 395 0.71 7.92 -16.39
C ASP A 395 2.19 8.17 -16.10
N LYS A 396 2.90 7.09 -15.75
CA LYS A 396 4.35 7.10 -15.52
C LYS A 396 5.11 7.76 -16.68
N ILE A 397 4.57 7.69 -17.89
CA ILE A 397 5.15 8.28 -19.11
C ILE A 397 5.03 9.80 -19.09
N ARG A 398 3.86 10.37 -18.80
CA ARG A 398 3.65 11.83 -18.69
C ARG A 398 4.50 12.45 -17.56
N GLY A 399 4.63 11.77 -16.43
CA GLY A 399 5.42 12.25 -15.29
C GLY A 399 6.94 12.33 -15.56
N TYR A 400 7.46 11.64 -16.57
CA TYR A 400 8.87 11.76 -17.00
C TYR A 400 9.12 12.98 -17.91
N TYR A 401 8.15 13.39 -18.70
CA TYR A 401 8.31 14.47 -19.69
C TYR A 401 7.79 15.83 -19.22
N ASP A 402 6.78 15.86 -18.35
CA ASP A 402 6.18 17.09 -17.85
C ASP A 402 6.85 17.54 -16.54
N LYS A 403 7.84 18.44 -16.68
CA LYS A 403 8.52 19.10 -15.55
C LYS A 403 7.86 20.43 -15.17
N SER A 404 6.84 20.86 -15.88
CA SER A 404 6.14 22.13 -15.60
C SER A 404 5.50 22.06 -14.22
N GLN A 405 5.69 23.09 -13.42
CA GLN A 405 5.02 23.26 -12.13
C GLN A 405 3.77 24.13 -12.24
N MET A 406 3.49 24.71 -13.40
CA MET A 406 2.39 25.65 -13.65
C MET A 406 2.27 26.67 -12.51
N LEU A 407 3.41 27.26 -12.14
CA LEU A 407 3.46 28.10 -10.92
C LEU A 407 2.67 29.40 -11.09
N THR A 408 2.62 29.94 -12.30
CA THR A 408 1.85 31.15 -12.62
C THR A 408 0.36 30.87 -12.52
N GLU A 409 -0.13 29.85 -13.18
CA GLU A 409 -1.54 29.43 -13.17
C GLU A 409 -2.00 29.03 -11.77
N ARG A 410 -1.10 28.36 -11.03
CA ARG A 410 -1.36 28.03 -9.62
C ARG A 410 -1.40 29.27 -8.73
N LYS A 411 -0.62 30.30 -9.02
CA LYS A 411 -0.68 31.58 -8.31
C LYS A 411 -2.02 32.25 -8.53
N ASP A 412 -2.48 32.30 -9.77
CA ASP A 412 -3.77 32.90 -10.12
C ASP A 412 -4.92 32.13 -9.46
N PHE A 413 -4.86 30.80 -9.48
CA PHE A 413 -5.82 29.96 -8.76
C PHE A 413 -5.79 30.24 -7.25
N MET A 414 -4.63 30.33 -6.62
CA MET A 414 -4.51 30.57 -5.19
C MET A 414 -5.05 31.94 -4.79
N ILE A 415 -4.89 32.95 -5.62
CA ILE A 415 -5.47 34.29 -5.42
C ILE A 415 -7.00 34.16 -5.44
N SER A 416 -7.57 33.65 -6.55
CA SER A 416 -9.02 33.49 -6.69
C SER A 416 -9.62 32.63 -5.57
N TRP A 417 -8.89 31.57 -5.15
CA TRP A 417 -9.34 30.70 -4.07
C TRP A 417 -9.38 31.41 -2.72
N CYS A 418 -8.32 32.15 -2.35
CA CYS A 418 -8.27 32.84 -1.06
C CYS A 418 -9.25 34.02 -1.02
N ASP A 419 -9.41 34.75 -2.11
CA ASP A 419 -10.39 35.84 -2.19
C ASP A 419 -11.82 35.30 -2.06
N ALA A 420 -12.13 34.19 -2.74
CA ALA A 420 -13.45 33.57 -2.61
C ALA A 420 -13.68 33.00 -1.20
N LEU A 421 -12.64 32.52 -0.49
CA LEU A 421 -12.79 32.13 0.92
C LEU A 421 -13.08 33.32 1.84
N VAL A 422 -12.48 34.50 1.57
CA VAL A 422 -12.77 35.73 2.31
C VAL A 422 -14.21 36.16 2.05
N GLU A 423 -14.70 36.09 0.80
CA GLU A 423 -16.12 36.33 0.47
C GLU A 423 -17.06 35.35 1.19
N GLN A 424 -16.63 34.13 1.48
CA GLN A 424 -17.37 33.16 2.30
C GLN A 424 -17.22 33.41 3.82
N GLY A 425 -16.62 34.53 4.24
CA GLY A 425 -16.53 34.91 5.66
C GLY A 425 -15.23 34.48 6.36
N LEU A 426 -14.19 34.02 5.64
CA LEU A 426 -12.88 33.77 6.25
C LEU A 426 -12.26 35.10 6.72
N ILE A 427 -12.08 35.26 8.02
CA ILE A 427 -11.35 36.39 8.61
C ILE A 427 -9.87 36.03 8.68
N THR A 428 -8.99 36.87 8.17
CA THR A 428 -7.53 36.66 8.10
C THR A 428 -6.79 37.29 9.29
#